data_49b1c43e7cafafe2c28c479132d9c223
#
_entry.id   49b1c43e7cafafe2c28c479132d9c223
#
_cell.length_a   1.000
_cell.length_b   1.000
_cell.length_c   1.000
_cell.angle_alpha   90.00
_cell.angle_beta   90.00
_cell.angle_gamma   90.00
#
_symmetry.space_group_name_H-M   'P 1'
#
loop_
_entity.id
_entity.type
_entity.pdbx_description
1 polymer ?
#
loop_
_entity_poly.entity_id
_entity_poly.type
_entity_poly.pdbx_seq_one_letter_code
_entity_poly.pdbx_strand_id
1 'polypeptide(L)'
;NHSYSDSRIKITRLDKNYGIAGNMNEAIKISTGDYIALYDHDDTLEPQTLFEFVQLLNENPNIQVIYSDEDKINEDGSTYFQPHFKPDFNIDLLCSVNYICHFFMVSKTIVNEVGLLDSAFDGAQDYDFIFRCTERAGSENIYHIPHALYHWRMHQASTAENPESKMYAFDAGTRAIQAHYDRVGIHATVEKGK
;
A
#
# COMPACT_ATOMS: atom_id res chain seq x y z
N ASN A 1 11.41 -23.09 -6.19
CA ASN A 1 11.91 -23.02 -7.56
C ASN A 1 12.56 -21.68 -7.77
N HIS A 2 13.90 -21.64 -7.83
CA HIS A 2 14.66 -20.42 -8.11
C HIS A 2 14.71 -20.22 -9.64
N SER A 3 13.67 -19.59 -10.19
CA SER A 3 13.61 -19.30 -11.63
C SER A 3 14.44 -18.08 -12.03
N TYR A 4 14.90 -17.28 -11.06
CA TYR A 4 15.66 -16.05 -11.28
C TYR A 4 16.96 -16.07 -10.48
N SER A 5 18.08 -15.75 -11.14
CA SER A 5 19.39 -15.56 -10.53
C SER A 5 19.82 -14.10 -10.68
N ASP A 6 19.31 -13.24 -9.80
CA ASP A 6 19.66 -11.82 -9.74
C ASP A 6 20.08 -11.46 -8.32
N SER A 7 21.25 -10.85 -8.16
CA SER A 7 21.81 -10.48 -6.84
C SER A 7 20.98 -9.43 -6.09
N ARG A 8 20.09 -8.73 -6.77
CA ARG A 8 19.16 -7.77 -6.17
C ARG A 8 17.99 -8.46 -5.47
N ILE A 9 17.67 -9.71 -5.84
CA ILE A 9 16.60 -10.49 -5.21
C ILE A 9 17.13 -11.06 -3.90
N LYS A 10 16.54 -10.60 -2.78
CA LYS A 10 16.85 -11.07 -1.44
C LYS A 10 15.70 -11.93 -0.93
N ILE A 11 15.98 -13.15 -0.53
CA ILE A 11 15.02 -14.10 0.00
C ILE A 11 15.39 -14.43 1.43
N THR A 12 14.46 -14.21 2.35
CA THR A 12 14.61 -14.59 3.76
C THR A 12 13.50 -15.56 4.15
N ARG A 13 13.90 -16.70 4.70
CA ARG A 13 12.95 -17.64 5.31
C ARG A 13 12.80 -17.29 6.78
N LEU A 14 11.59 -16.99 7.19
CA LEU A 14 11.27 -16.70 8.58
C LEU A 14 11.15 -18.01 9.37
N ASP A 15 11.45 -17.97 10.66
CA ASP A 15 11.34 -19.11 11.59
C ASP A 15 9.88 -19.45 11.93
N LYS A 16 8.99 -18.47 11.82
CA LYS A 16 7.53 -18.60 11.99
C LYS A 16 6.77 -17.57 11.15
N ASN A 17 5.46 -17.71 11.10
CA ASN A 17 4.58 -16.68 10.53
C ASN A 17 4.35 -15.58 11.58
N TYR A 18 4.75 -14.35 11.27
CA TYR A 18 4.58 -13.16 12.10
C TYR A 18 3.30 -12.36 11.81
N GLY A 19 2.38 -12.90 11.00
CA GLY A 19 1.21 -12.18 10.52
C GLY A 19 1.52 -11.29 9.31
N ILE A 20 0.51 -10.56 8.81
CA ILE A 20 0.65 -9.76 7.58
C ILE A 20 1.68 -8.65 7.80
N ALA A 21 1.44 -7.76 8.76
CA ALA A 21 2.35 -6.65 9.06
C ALA A 21 3.75 -7.14 9.44
N GLY A 22 3.85 -8.18 10.28
CA GLY A 22 5.13 -8.70 10.74
C GLY A 22 6.00 -9.27 9.62
N ASN A 23 5.41 -10.03 8.68
CA ASN A 23 6.13 -10.57 7.53
C ASN A 23 6.60 -9.47 6.57
N MET A 24 5.76 -8.46 6.31
CA MET A 24 6.14 -7.28 5.50
C MET A 24 7.28 -6.50 6.16
N ASN A 25 7.24 -6.34 7.48
CA ASN A 25 8.29 -5.66 8.23
C ASN A 25 9.66 -6.34 8.10
N GLU A 26 9.70 -7.67 8.10
CA GLU A 26 10.96 -8.39 7.86
C GLU A 26 11.50 -8.16 6.44
N ALA A 27 10.63 -8.07 5.44
CA ALA A 27 11.04 -7.71 4.06
C ALA A 27 11.57 -6.26 4.00
N ILE A 28 10.91 -5.31 4.66
CA ILE A 28 11.37 -3.91 4.73
C ILE A 28 12.76 -3.81 5.39
N LYS A 29 13.01 -4.55 6.47
CA LYS A 29 14.30 -4.54 7.19
C LYS A 29 15.48 -4.97 6.31
N ILE A 30 15.29 -5.93 5.42
CA ILE A 30 16.36 -6.42 4.52
C ILE A 30 16.48 -5.60 3.23
N SER A 31 15.54 -4.71 2.96
CA SER A 31 15.56 -3.84 1.78
C SER A 31 16.69 -2.82 1.87
N THR A 32 17.30 -2.48 0.73
CA THR A 32 18.42 -1.53 0.65
C THR A 32 18.17 -0.36 -0.28
N GLY A 33 16.98 -0.29 -0.90
CA GLY A 33 16.59 0.82 -1.78
C GLY A 33 16.28 2.10 -1.00
N ASP A 34 16.29 3.22 -1.70
CA ASP A 34 15.93 4.54 -1.15
C ASP A 34 14.42 4.72 -1.01
N TYR A 35 13.65 3.90 -1.70
CA TYR A 35 12.19 3.84 -1.64
C TYR A 35 11.73 2.41 -1.35
N ILE A 36 10.60 2.31 -0.66
CA ILE A 36 9.90 1.05 -0.36
C ILE A 36 8.57 1.07 -1.11
N ALA A 37 8.30 0.01 -1.86
CA ALA A 37 7.01 -0.22 -2.48
C ALA A 37 6.35 -1.47 -1.90
N LEU A 38 5.05 -1.38 -1.60
CA LEU A 38 4.26 -2.50 -1.13
C LEU A 38 3.68 -3.21 -2.36
N TYR A 39 3.95 -4.51 -2.47
CA TYR A 39 3.56 -5.33 -3.62
C TYR A 39 3.13 -6.72 -3.15
N ASP A 40 1.92 -7.10 -3.50
CA ASP A 40 1.38 -8.40 -3.13
C ASP A 40 1.89 -9.50 -4.10
N HIS A 41 2.15 -10.66 -3.55
CA HIS A 41 2.87 -11.75 -4.24
C HIS A 41 2.08 -12.42 -5.37
N ASP A 42 0.78 -12.22 -5.43
CA ASP A 42 -0.18 -12.78 -6.39
C ASP A 42 -0.64 -11.78 -7.46
N ASP A 43 -0.27 -10.51 -7.30
CA ASP A 43 -0.62 -9.43 -8.21
C ASP A 43 0.42 -9.24 -9.34
N THR A 44 0.15 -8.33 -10.25
CA THR A 44 1.07 -8.00 -11.35
C THR A 44 1.21 -6.49 -11.54
N LEU A 45 2.36 -6.07 -12.08
CA LEU A 45 2.63 -4.69 -12.47
C LEU A 45 2.70 -4.59 -13.99
N GLU A 46 2.33 -3.41 -14.53
CA GLU A 46 2.67 -3.09 -15.90
C GLU A 46 4.20 -3.06 -16.08
N PRO A 47 4.74 -3.50 -17.23
CA PRO A 47 6.19 -3.58 -17.45
C PRO A 47 6.94 -2.27 -17.24
N GLN A 48 6.29 -1.13 -17.50
CA GLN A 48 6.88 0.21 -17.36
C GLN A 48 6.73 0.81 -15.96
N THR A 49 6.03 0.19 -15.02
CA THR A 49 5.71 0.76 -13.70
C THR A 49 6.93 1.36 -13.01
N LEU A 50 7.98 0.57 -12.82
CA LEU A 50 9.17 1.07 -12.14
C LEU A 50 9.89 2.17 -12.92
N PHE A 51 9.83 2.15 -14.25
CA PHE A 51 10.39 3.21 -15.08
C PHE A 51 9.66 4.54 -14.85
N GLU A 52 8.33 4.55 -14.87
CA GLU A 52 7.52 5.75 -14.67
C GLU A 52 7.74 6.34 -13.27
N PHE A 53 7.79 5.50 -12.24
CA PHE A 53 8.07 5.92 -10.87
C PHE A 53 9.47 6.54 -10.74
N VAL A 54 10.50 5.90 -11.29
CA VAL A 54 11.88 6.42 -11.24
C VAL A 54 12.04 7.69 -12.08
N GLN A 55 11.40 7.77 -13.24
CA GLN A 55 11.40 8.98 -14.06
C GLN A 55 10.82 10.16 -13.27
N LEU A 56 9.66 9.98 -12.65
CA LEU A 56 9.03 11.01 -11.83
C LEU A 56 9.94 11.48 -10.69
N LEU A 57 10.61 10.55 -9.99
CA LEU A 57 11.56 10.87 -8.93
C LEU A 57 12.79 11.65 -9.42
N ASN A 58 13.29 11.35 -10.62
CA ASN A 58 14.41 12.07 -11.23
C ASN A 58 14.02 13.51 -11.61
N GLU A 59 12.77 13.71 -12.04
CA GLU A 59 12.24 15.03 -12.36
C GLU A 59 11.90 15.85 -11.12
N ASN A 60 11.51 15.18 -10.03
CA ASN A 60 11.03 15.80 -8.80
C ASN A 60 11.65 15.13 -7.56
N PRO A 61 12.87 15.48 -7.19
CA PRO A 61 13.62 14.79 -6.12
C PRO A 61 13.05 14.99 -4.70
N ASN A 62 12.10 15.90 -4.52
CA ASN A 62 11.47 16.15 -3.22
C ASN A 62 10.28 15.21 -2.94
N ILE A 63 9.85 14.43 -3.92
CA ILE A 63 8.74 13.50 -3.75
C ILE A 63 9.09 12.46 -2.68
N GLN A 64 8.16 12.25 -1.75
CA GLN A 64 8.30 11.30 -0.65
C GLN A 64 7.33 10.12 -0.78
N VAL A 65 6.16 10.33 -1.40
CA VAL A 65 5.12 9.33 -1.58
C VAL A 65 4.63 9.37 -3.03
N ILE A 66 4.48 8.21 -3.64
CA ILE A 66 3.91 8.06 -4.98
C ILE A 66 2.89 6.93 -4.94
N TYR A 67 1.78 7.10 -5.64
CA TYR A 67 0.82 6.05 -5.92
C TYR A 67 0.32 6.12 -7.35
N SER A 68 -0.21 5.02 -7.88
CA SER A 68 -0.77 4.95 -9.23
C SER A 68 -2.22 4.51 -9.20
N ASP A 69 -2.89 4.63 -10.34
CA ASP A 69 -4.15 3.93 -10.58
C ASP A 69 -3.94 2.41 -10.59
N GLU A 70 -5.03 1.69 -10.45
CA GLU A 70 -5.05 0.23 -10.47
C GLU A 70 -6.25 -0.28 -11.26
N ASP A 71 -6.22 -1.55 -11.61
CA ASP A 71 -7.37 -2.29 -12.07
C ASP A 71 -7.36 -3.70 -11.47
N LYS A 72 -8.25 -4.54 -11.94
CA LYS A 72 -8.29 -5.94 -11.57
C LYS A 72 -7.93 -6.82 -12.75
N ILE A 73 -7.31 -7.96 -12.45
CA ILE A 73 -7.01 -9.01 -13.43
C ILE A 73 -7.63 -10.32 -12.95
N ASN A 74 -8.19 -11.09 -13.87
CA ASN A 74 -8.74 -12.41 -13.54
C ASN A 74 -7.62 -13.39 -13.14
N GLU A 75 -8.00 -14.56 -12.60
CA GLU A 75 -7.07 -15.54 -12.04
C GLU A 75 -5.99 -16.00 -13.03
N ASP A 76 -6.36 -16.21 -14.31
CA ASP A 76 -5.44 -16.65 -15.35
C ASP A 76 -4.61 -15.52 -15.99
N GLY A 77 -4.85 -14.27 -15.61
CA GLY A 77 -4.11 -13.12 -16.11
C GLY A 77 -4.49 -12.66 -17.52
N SER A 78 -5.60 -13.14 -18.08
CA SER A 78 -5.97 -12.88 -19.48
C SER A 78 -6.87 -11.65 -19.66
N THR A 79 -7.55 -11.18 -18.61
CA THR A 79 -8.57 -10.13 -18.71
C THR A 79 -8.45 -9.11 -17.62
N TYR A 80 -8.33 -7.83 -17.99
CA TYR A 80 -8.34 -6.67 -17.10
C TYR A 80 -9.75 -6.11 -17.02
N PHE A 81 -10.18 -5.68 -15.82
CA PHE A 81 -11.52 -5.14 -15.59
C PHE A 81 -11.57 -4.24 -14.34
N GLN A 82 -12.64 -3.49 -14.19
CA GLN A 82 -12.90 -2.59 -13.07
C GLN A 82 -11.71 -1.65 -12.77
N PRO A 83 -11.31 -0.79 -13.73
CA PRO A 83 -10.27 0.19 -13.46
C PRO A 83 -10.71 1.15 -12.35
N HIS A 84 -9.78 1.47 -11.46
CA HIS A 84 -9.93 2.45 -10.40
C HIS A 84 -9.01 3.63 -10.69
N PHE A 85 -9.56 4.66 -11.30
CA PHE A 85 -8.91 5.94 -11.54
C PHE A 85 -8.99 6.79 -10.29
N LYS A 86 -7.84 7.12 -9.73
CA LYS A 86 -7.71 7.79 -8.45
C LYS A 86 -7.55 9.30 -8.66
N PRO A 87 -7.99 10.15 -7.71
CA PRO A 87 -7.66 11.57 -7.74
C PRO A 87 -6.22 11.81 -7.27
N ASP A 88 -5.73 13.02 -7.48
CA ASP A 88 -4.59 13.54 -6.74
C ASP A 88 -4.86 13.46 -5.23
N PHE A 89 -3.79 13.57 -4.42
CA PHE A 89 -3.89 13.35 -2.98
C PHE A 89 -4.99 14.18 -2.33
N ASN A 90 -5.91 13.50 -1.69
CA ASN A 90 -7.05 14.06 -0.98
C ASN A 90 -7.25 13.36 0.36
N ILE A 91 -6.95 14.06 1.45
CA ILE A 91 -7.02 13.50 2.79
C ILE A 91 -8.47 13.18 3.22
N ASP A 92 -9.45 13.98 2.79
CA ASP A 92 -10.86 13.74 3.13
C ASP A 92 -11.36 12.44 2.49
N LEU A 93 -10.96 12.19 1.24
CA LEU A 93 -11.25 10.92 0.58
C LEU A 93 -10.51 9.77 1.26
N LEU A 94 -9.24 9.96 1.63
CA LEU A 94 -8.47 8.95 2.34
C LEU A 94 -9.10 8.61 3.69
N CYS A 95 -9.70 9.55 4.40
CA CYS A 95 -10.47 9.31 5.63
C CYS A 95 -11.80 8.55 5.40
N SER A 96 -12.21 8.36 4.15
CA SER A 96 -13.45 7.65 3.80
C SER A 96 -13.19 6.27 3.21
N VAL A 97 -12.10 6.10 2.48
CA VAL A 97 -11.71 4.86 1.81
C VAL A 97 -10.21 4.83 1.55
N ASN A 98 -9.57 3.66 1.71
CA ASN A 98 -8.18 3.47 1.32
C ASN A 98 -8.05 3.41 -0.22
N TYR A 99 -8.12 4.58 -0.87
CA TYR A 99 -8.05 4.66 -2.33
C TYR A 99 -6.62 4.61 -2.88
N ILE A 100 -5.60 4.84 -2.05
CA ILE A 100 -4.19 4.90 -2.48
C ILE A 100 -3.62 3.51 -2.78
N CYS A 101 -3.95 2.52 -1.96
CA CYS A 101 -3.52 1.15 -2.13
C CYS A 101 -4.32 0.48 -3.27
N HIS A 102 -3.72 -0.07 -4.33
CA HIS A 102 -2.34 -0.25 -4.74
C HIS A 102 -2.03 0.56 -6.02
N PHE A 103 -0.84 0.86 -6.50
CA PHE A 103 0.49 0.60 -6.05
C PHE A 103 0.99 1.81 -5.24
N PHE A 104 1.58 1.55 -4.08
CA PHE A 104 2.04 2.59 -3.15
C PHE A 104 3.54 2.47 -2.96
N MET A 105 4.26 3.60 -3.11
CA MET A 105 5.69 3.70 -2.87
C MET A 105 6.00 4.91 -1.99
N VAL A 106 6.92 4.74 -1.04
CA VAL A 106 7.32 5.76 -0.07
C VAL A 106 8.83 5.78 0.13
N SER A 107 9.40 6.96 0.38
CA SER A 107 10.83 7.08 0.69
C SER A 107 11.19 6.34 1.98
N LYS A 108 12.36 5.73 1.99
CA LYS A 108 12.86 5.04 3.19
C LYS A 108 13.10 6.01 4.36
N THR A 109 13.34 7.27 4.07
CA THR A 109 13.42 8.33 5.09
C THR A 109 12.12 8.44 5.87
N ILE A 110 10.97 8.54 5.17
CA ILE A 110 9.65 8.56 5.81
C ILE A 110 9.42 7.29 6.63
N VAL A 111 9.72 6.12 6.05
CA VAL A 111 9.56 4.83 6.77
C VAL A 111 10.36 4.81 8.08
N ASN A 112 11.59 5.31 8.07
CA ASN A 112 12.43 5.37 9.27
C ASN A 112 11.87 6.33 10.34
N GLU A 113 11.16 7.37 9.94
CA GLU A 113 10.57 8.35 10.84
C GLU A 113 9.22 7.91 11.42
N VAL A 114 8.36 7.32 10.60
CA VAL A 114 7.02 6.89 11.03
C VAL A 114 7.00 5.47 11.62
N GLY A 115 8.05 4.70 11.41
CA GLY A 115 8.14 3.30 11.81
C GLY A 115 7.54 2.33 10.79
N LEU A 116 7.57 1.06 11.15
CA LEU A 116 7.10 -0.05 10.31
C LEU A 116 5.57 -0.21 10.39
N LEU A 117 5.03 -1.20 9.66
CA LEU A 117 3.61 -1.56 9.75
C LEU A 117 3.28 -2.07 11.17
N ASP A 118 2.10 -1.75 11.66
CA ASP A 118 1.65 -2.14 12.99
C ASP A 118 0.63 -3.27 12.91
N SER A 119 0.92 -4.39 13.57
CA SER A 119 0.05 -5.57 13.62
C SER A 119 -1.27 -5.33 14.36
N ALA A 120 -1.40 -4.25 15.15
CA ALA A 120 -2.66 -3.84 15.73
C ALA A 120 -3.71 -3.49 14.66
N PHE A 121 -3.26 -3.18 13.45
CA PHE A 121 -4.11 -2.87 12.29
C PHE A 121 -4.13 -3.99 11.25
N ASP A 122 -3.70 -5.21 11.55
CA ASP A 122 -3.75 -6.32 10.59
C ASP A 122 -5.15 -6.42 9.96
N GLY A 123 -5.19 -6.52 8.61
CA GLY A 123 -6.40 -6.39 7.77
C GLY A 123 -6.63 -5.01 7.17
N ALA A 124 -5.97 -3.96 7.71
CA ALA A 124 -5.84 -2.61 7.17
C ALA A 124 -4.50 -1.98 7.61
N GLN A 125 -3.46 -2.80 7.76
CA GLN A 125 -2.11 -2.39 8.19
C GLN A 125 -1.45 -1.44 7.20
N ASP A 126 -1.74 -1.60 5.92
CA ASP A 126 -1.37 -0.72 4.84
C ASP A 126 -2.05 0.65 4.95
N TYR A 127 -3.32 0.69 5.33
CA TYR A 127 -4.08 1.91 5.48
C TYR A 127 -3.55 2.80 6.63
N ASP A 128 -3.27 2.21 7.80
CA ASP A 128 -2.60 2.94 8.89
C ASP A 128 -1.21 3.42 8.46
N PHE A 129 -0.45 2.58 7.76
CA PHE A 129 0.87 2.93 7.28
C PHE A 129 0.84 4.07 6.26
N ILE A 130 -0.11 4.06 5.32
CA ILE A 130 -0.35 5.13 4.34
C ILE A 130 -0.68 6.45 5.07
N PHE A 131 -1.56 6.44 6.07
CA PHE A 131 -1.85 7.63 6.87
C PHE A 131 -0.58 8.21 7.51
N ARG A 132 0.18 7.39 8.22
CA ARG A 132 1.43 7.86 8.86
C ARG A 132 2.43 8.40 7.86
N CYS A 133 2.58 7.75 6.71
CA CYS A 133 3.47 8.20 5.64
C CYS A 133 3.01 9.53 5.03
N THR A 134 1.73 9.68 4.73
CA THR A 134 1.18 10.89 4.11
C THR A 134 1.14 12.07 5.09
N GLU A 135 0.83 11.84 6.38
CA GLU A 135 0.93 12.83 7.45
C GLU A 135 2.35 13.42 7.54
N ARG A 136 3.35 12.55 7.45
CA ARG A 136 4.75 12.96 7.58
C ARG A 136 5.32 13.60 6.32
N ALA A 137 4.91 13.13 5.14
CA ALA A 137 5.37 13.65 3.86
C ALA A 137 4.89 15.07 3.58
N GLY A 138 3.64 15.39 3.96
CA GLY A 138 2.93 16.60 3.54
C GLY A 138 2.42 16.49 2.11
N SER A 139 1.27 17.12 1.84
CA SER A 139 0.56 16.99 0.55
C SER A 139 1.38 17.39 -0.66
N GLU A 140 2.29 18.36 -0.51
CA GLU A 140 3.17 18.87 -1.55
C GLU A 140 4.25 17.86 -2.02
N ASN A 141 4.51 16.82 -1.25
CA ASN A 141 5.49 15.78 -1.54
C ASN A 141 4.85 14.43 -1.88
N ILE A 142 3.52 14.43 -2.14
CA ILE A 142 2.73 13.25 -2.52
C ILE A 142 2.32 13.40 -3.99
N TYR A 143 2.60 12.37 -4.79
CA TYR A 143 2.32 12.38 -6.21
C TYR A 143 1.46 11.21 -6.64
N HIS A 144 0.56 11.47 -7.57
CA HIS A 144 -0.28 10.49 -8.26
C HIS A 144 0.19 10.31 -9.70
N ILE A 145 0.39 9.09 -10.13
CA ILE A 145 0.60 8.73 -11.54
C ILE A 145 -0.74 8.24 -12.09
N PRO A 146 -1.40 8.98 -13.00
CA PRO A 146 -2.75 8.67 -13.49
C PRO A 146 -2.73 7.57 -14.57
N HIS A 147 -2.04 6.49 -14.29
CA HIS A 147 -1.95 5.30 -15.14
C HIS A 147 -2.24 4.05 -14.30
N ALA A 148 -3.03 3.12 -14.83
CA ALA A 148 -3.26 1.81 -14.21
C ALA A 148 -2.00 0.97 -14.33
N LEU A 149 -1.12 1.04 -13.33
CA LEU A 149 0.18 0.38 -13.30
C LEU A 149 0.22 -0.85 -12.39
N TYR A 150 -0.86 -1.11 -11.67
CA TYR A 150 -1.02 -2.23 -10.75
C TYR A 150 -2.29 -3.01 -11.10
N HIS A 151 -2.19 -4.35 -11.08
CA HIS A 151 -3.30 -5.24 -11.45
C HIS A 151 -3.55 -6.21 -10.32
N TRP A 152 -4.62 -5.97 -9.56
CA TRP A 152 -5.04 -6.81 -8.45
C TRP A 152 -5.69 -8.08 -8.95
N ARG A 153 -5.06 -9.22 -8.65
CA ARG A 153 -5.54 -10.52 -9.11
C ARG A 153 -6.71 -11.01 -8.27
N MET A 154 -7.81 -11.31 -8.94
CA MET A 154 -9.00 -11.86 -8.31
C MET A 154 -8.92 -13.38 -8.20
N HIS A 155 -9.04 -13.88 -6.97
CA HIS A 155 -9.13 -15.31 -6.65
C HIS A 155 -10.44 -15.61 -5.93
N GLN A 156 -10.97 -16.84 -6.10
CA GLN A 156 -12.14 -17.31 -5.33
C GLN A 156 -11.90 -17.33 -3.80
N ALA A 157 -10.64 -17.36 -3.37
CA ALA A 157 -10.24 -17.34 -1.95
C ALA A 157 -9.84 -15.94 -1.45
N SER A 158 -9.97 -14.89 -2.27
CA SER A 158 -9.60 -13.55 -1.86
C SER A 158 -10.53 -13.03 -0.74
N THR A 159 -10.00 -12.17 0.13
CA THR A 159 -10.78 -11.49 1.18
C THR A 159 -12.03 -10.78 0.66
N ALA A 160 -12.12 -10.54 -0.65
CA ALA A 160 -13.28 -9.97 -1.31
C ALA A 160 -14.55 -10.84 -1.23
N GLU A 161 -14.45 -12.16 -1.03
CA GLU A 161 -15.60 -13.06 -1.01
C GLU A 161 -16.00 -13.60 0.36
N ASN A 162 -15.11 -13.50 1.39
CA ASN A 162 -15.43 -13.97 2.74
C ASN A 162 -16.02 -12.83 3.60
N PRO A 163 -17.31 -12.89 4.02
CA PRO A 163 -17.95 -11.86 4.84
C PRO A 163 -17.28 -11.62 6.19
N GLU A 164 -16.71 -12.66 6.83
CA GLU A 164 -16.05 -12.55 8.13
C GLU A 164 -14.70 -11.83 8.02
N SER A 165 -13.93 -12.10 6.95
CA SER A 165 -12.69 -11.37 6.70
C SER A 165 -12.94 -9.92 6.30
N LYS A 166 -14.07 -9.61 5.65
CA LYS A 166 -14.50 -8.23 5.39
C LYS A 166 -14.76 -7.46 6.68
N MET A 167 -15.48 -8.05 7.64
CA MET A 167 -15.78 -7.38 8.91
C MET A 167 -14.50 -7.03 9.69
N TYR A 168 -13.54 -7.96 9.75
CA TYR A 168 -12.25 -7.74 10.39
C TYR A 168 -11.46 -6.59 9.74
N ALA A 169 -11.38 -6.54 8.40
CA ALA A 169 -10.70 -5.48 7.68
C ALA A 169 -11.40 -4.11 7.87
N PHE A 170 -12.73 -4.06 7.86
CA PHE A 170 -13.49 -2.85 8.16
C PHE A 170 -13.24 -2.34 9.58
N ASP A 171 -13.19 -3.23 10.58
CA ASP A 171 -12.87 -2.86 11.95
C ASP A 171 -11.45 -2.29 12.08
N ALA A 172 -10.49 -2.92 11.39
CA ALA A 172 -9.12 -2.42 11.35
C ALA A 172 -9.02 -1.06 10.64
N GLY A 173 -9.72 -0.88 9.52
CA GLY A 173 -9.80 0.40 8.80
C GLY A 173 -10.42 1.53 9.64
N THR A 174 -11.50 1.24 10.37
CA THR A 174 -12.10 2.20 11.30
C THR A 174 -11.09 2.64 12.37
N ARG A 175 -10.31 1.69 12.92
CA ARG A 175 -9.25 2.01 13.88
C ARG A 175 -8.12 2.82 13.26
N ALA A 176 -7.74 2.54 12.00
CA ALA A 176 -6.70 3.30 11.30
C ALA A 176 -7.10 4.76 11.10
N ILE A 177 -8.34 5.03 10.69
CA ILE A 177 -8.87 6.39 10.56
C ILE A 177 -8.93 7.08 11.93
N GLN A 178 -9.40 6.40 12.98
CA GLN A 178 -9.43 6.97 14.32
C GLN A 178 -8.03 7.32 14.82
N ALA A 179 -7.06 6.43 14.61
CA ALA A 179 -5.67 6.68 14.98
C ALA A 179 -5.07 7.87 14.21
N HIS A 180 -5.44 8.05 12.93
CA HIS A 180 -5.10 9.25 12.17
C HIS A 180 -5.67 10.50 12.83
N TYR A 181 -6.98 10.54 13.16
CA TYR A 181 -7.61 11.69 13.80
C TYR A 181 -6.94 12.03 15.14
N ASP A 182 -6.64 11.02 15.95
CA ASP A 182 -5.97 11.19 17.23
C ASP A 182 -4.57 11.82 17.05
N ARG A 183 -3.79 11.38 16.04
CA ARG A 183 -2.45 11.91 15.75
C ARG A 183 -2.48 13.36 15.27
N VAL A 184 -3.45 13.73 14.44
CA VAL A 184 -3.54 15.09 13.88
C VAL A 184 -4.40 16.04 14.72
N GLY A 185 -4.93 15.60 15.87
CA GLY A 185 -5.69 16.40 16.81
C GLY A 185 -7.13 16.70 16.38
N ILE A 186 -7.72 15.85 15.55
CA ILE A 186 -9.15 15.93 15.18
C ILE A 186 -9.99 15.24 16.25
N HIS A 187 -10.81 15.98 16.95
CA HIS A 187 -11.73 15.45 17.97
C HIS A 187 -13.03 14.95 17.35
N ALA A 188 -12.99 13.74 16.79
CA ALA A 188 -14.14 13.07 16.20
C ALA A 188 -14.11 11.58 16.50
N THR A 189 -15.26 10.92 16.40
CA THR A 189 -15.38 9.46 16.51
C THR A 189 -15.67 8.89 15.13
N VAL A 190 -14.91 7.88 14.74
CA VAL A 190 -15.09 7.18 13.46
C VAL A 190 -16.09 6.05 13.65
N GLU A 191 -17.16 6.07 12.88
CA GLU A 191 -18.18 5.04 12.87
C GLU A 191 -18.27 4.37 11.50
N LYS A 192 -18.66 3.10 11.49
CA LYS A 192 -18.93 2.40 10.22
C LYS A 192 -20.14 3.03 9.52
N GLY A 193 -20.01 3.30 8.24
CA GLY A 193 -21.14 3.66 7.39
C GLY A 193 -22.23 2.57 7.42
N LYS A 194 -23.50 2.99 7.31
CA LYS A 194 -24.65 2.08 7.25
C LYS A 194 -24.81 1.50 5.85
#